data_2d75cc29791d5b657e0f9cf78fc44a23
#
_entry.id   2d75cc29791d5b657e0f9cf78fc44a23
#
_cell.length_a   1.000
_cell.length_b   1.000
_cell.length_c   1.000
_cell.angle_alpha   90.00
_cell.angle_beta   90.00
_cell.angle_gamma   90.00
#
_symmetry.space_group_name_H-M   'P 1'
#
loop_
_entity.id
_entity.type
_entity.pdbx_description
1 polymer ?
#
loop_
_entity_poly.entity_id
_entity_poly.type
_entity_poly.pdbx_seq_one_letter_code
_entity_poly.pdbx_strand_id
1 'polypeptide(L)'
;IADENDDPQWAVEMRLDLIYELNLLSQAEEEIAVFSRILDDYENNKDLISENDILWKYKWICGAAFDVPEVSQSQIDAILEDFKIRTLRNGYSARAYYHLLFLHYNRMRQYDLAKEYADKMLSEKLDDMMCEACELNLLLDYYLETGRFDEAYQRAQPLINKQVTCYEANLRAFLKLAYYAQKAGKPEIA
;
A
#
# COMPACT_ATOMS: atom_id res chain seq x y z
N ILE A 1 -21.74 -11.89 16.04
CA ILE A 1 -23.15 -11.42 15.88
C ILE A 1 -23.62 -11.67 14.44
N ALA A 2 -22.96 -11.12 13.40
CA ALA A 2 -23.37 -11.33 12.00
C ALA A 2 -23.32 -12.83 11.62
N ASP A 3 -22.21 -13.52 11.91
CA ASP A 3 -22.07 -14.96 11.68
C ASP A 3 -23.11 -15.79 12.46
N GLU A 4 -23.50 -15.36 13.66
CA GLU A 4 -24.52 -16.02 14.50
C GLU A 4 -25.95 -15.84 13.98
N ASN A 5 -26.18 -14.84 13.13
CA ASN A 5 -27.47 -14.53 12.53
C ASN A 5 -27.58 -14.99 11.06
N ASP A 6 -26.61 -15.75 10.57
CA ASP A 6 -26.53 -16.22 9.17
C ASP A 6 -26.67 -15.08 8.13
N ASP A 7 -26.06 -13.92 8.45
CA ASP A 7 -26.00 -12.77 7.54
C ASP A 7 -24.58 -12.63 6.95
N PRO A 8 -24.27 -13.35 5.86
CA PRO A 8 -22.92 -13.34 5.28
C PRO A 8 -22.55 -11.99 4.67
N GLN A 9 -23.52 -11.21 4.17
CA GLN A 9 -23.28 -9.90 3.62
C GLN A 9 -22.78 -8.94 4.70
N TRP A 10 -23.52 -8.87 5.81
CA TRP A 10 -23.14 -8.04 6.95
C TRP A 10 -21.82 -8.50 7.58
N ALA A 11 -21.58 -9.81 7.65
CA ALA A 11 -20.34 -10.37 8.17
C ALA A 11 -19.12 -9.90 7.35
N VAL A 12 -19.22 -9.92 6.01
CA VAL A 12 -18.14 -9.45 5.11
C VAL A 12 -17.94 -7.94 5.25
N GLU A 13 -18.99 -7.14 5.26
CA GLU A 13 -18.90 -5.69 5.43
C GLU A 13 -18.18 -5.31 6.73
N MET A 14 -18.57 -5.92 7.86
CA MET A 14 -17.93 -5.68 9.15
C MET A 14 -16.45 -6.10 9.18
N ARG A 15 -16.08 -7.18 8.49
CA ARG A 15 -14.68 -7.59 8.38
C ARG A 15 -13.86 -6.64 7.51
N LEU A 16 -14.45 -6.07 6.45
CA LEU A 16 -13.79 -5.06 5.62
C LEU A 16 -13.49 -3.79 6.40
N ASP A 17 -14.44 -3.34 7.22
CA ASP A 17 -14.25 -2.20 8.11
C ASP A 17 -13.17 -2.52 9.17
N LEU A 18 -13.22 -3.73 9.75
CA LEU A 18 -12.23 -4.16 10.73
C LEU A 18 -10.81 -4.17 10.15
N ILE A 19 -10.61 -4.60 8.90
CA ILE A 19 -9.30 -4.54 8.24
C ILE A 19 -8.78 -3.09 8.21
N TYR A 20 -9.63 -2.12 7.92
CA TYR A 20 -9.22 -0.72 7.90
C TYR A 20 -8.72 -0.26 9.29
N GLU A 21 -9.46 -0.59 10.35
CA GLU A 21 -9.08 -0.26 11.72
C GLU A 21 -7.77 -0.97 12.15
N LEU A 22 -7.63 -2.25 11.83
CA LEU A 22 -6.42 -3.03 12.15
C LEU A 22 -5.20 -2.47 11.42
N ASN A 23 -5.35 -2.05 10.17
CA ASN A 23 -4.29 -1.41 9.40
C ASN A 23 -3.83 -0.09 10.04
N LEU A 24 -4.77 0.76 10.48
CA LEU A 24 -4.46 2.00 11.20
C LEU A 24 -3.74 1.75 12.53
N LEU A 25 -4.08 0.65 13.21
CA LEU A 25 -3.48 0.25 14.49
C LEU A 25 -2.17 -0.55 14.31
N SER A 26 -1.75 -0.82 13.08
CA SER A 26 -0.58 -1.65 12.73
C SER A 26 -0.64 -3.06 13.33
N GLN A 27 -1.84 -3.65 13.39
CA GLN A 27 -2.09 -5.02 13.86
C GLN A 27 -2.05 -6.00 12.67
N ALA A 28 -0.86 -6.21 12.11
CA ALA A 28 -0.67 -6.93 10.86
C ALA A 28 -1.12 -8.41 10.90
N GLU A 29 -0.88 -9.12 12.00
CA GLU A 29 -1.27 -10.53 12.15
C GLU A 29 -2.79 -10.70 12.14
N GLU A 30 -3.50 -9.86 12.91
CA GLU A 30 -4.95 -9.86 12.97
C GLU A 30 -5.56 -9.43 11.63
N GLU A 31 -4.95 -8.45 10.96
CA GLU A 31 -5.36 -7.98 9.64
C GLU A 31 -5.31 -9.12 8.61
N ILE A 32 -4.20 -9.89 8.58
CA ILE A 32 -4.03 -11.06 7.70
C ILE A 32 -5.07 -12.13 8.03
N ALA A 33 -5.31 -12.43 9.32
CA ALA A 33 -6.28 -13.44 9.75
C ALA A 33 -7.72 -13.08 9.34
N VAL A 34 -8.11 -11.81 9.51
CA VAL A 34 -9.45 -11.33 9.09
C VAL A 34 -9.58 -11.38 7.57
N PHE A 35 -8.55 -10.97 6.82
CA PHE A 35 -8.58 -11.02 5.36
C PHE A 35 -8.68 -12.45 4.81
N SER A 36 -7.97 -13.40 5.41
CA SER A 36 -8.08 -14.82 5.02
C SER A 36 -9.52 -15.31 5.08
N ARG A 37 -10.27 -14.90 6.11
CA ARG A 37 -11.69 -15.22 6.24
C ARG A 37 -12.54 -14.57 5.15
N ILE A 38 -12.29 -13.29 4.84
CA ILE A 38 -12.99 -12.59 3.75
C ILE A 38 -12.72 -13.28 2.41
N LEU A 39 -11.49 -13.70 2.18
CA LEU A 39 -11.12 -14.38 0.93
C LEU A 39 -11.84 -15.73 0.79
N ASP A 40 -11.95 -16.49 1.89
CA ASP A 40 -12.73 -17.74 1.93
C ASP A 40 -14.21 -17.48 1.62
N ASP A 41 -14.82 -16.47 2.26
CA ASP A 41 -16.22 -16.09 2.02
C ASP A 41 -16.44 -15.68 0.55
N TYR A 42 -15.52 -14.89 -0.02
CA TYR A 42 -15.53 -14.47 -1.42
C TYR A 42 -15.37 -15.65 -2.39
N GLU A 43 -14.44 -16.59 -2.13
CA GLU A 43 -14.26 -17.76 -3.01
C GLU A 43 -15.48 -18.70 -2.99
N ASN A 44 -16.21 -18.73 -1.89
CA ASN A 44 -17.45 -19.50 -1.76
C ASN A 44 -18.67 -18.81 -2.38
N ASN A 45 -18.70 -17.47 -2.36
CA ASN A 45 -19.79 -16.69 -2.95
C ASN A 45 -19.26 -15.34 -3.50
N LYS A 46 -19.03 -15.31 -4.80
CA LYS A 46 -18.49 -14.13 -5.52
C LYS A 46 -19.40 -12.90 -5.49
N ASP A 47 -20.69 -13.07 -5.17
CA ASP A 47 -21.66 -11.97 -5.15
C ASP A 47 -21.61 -11.17 -3.84
N LEU A 48 -20.93 -11.66 -2.80
CA LEU A 48 -20.84 -10.99 -1.50
C LEU A 48 -20.01 -9.70 -1.52
N ILE A 49 -19.01 -9.62 -2.39
CA ILE A 49 -18.08 -8.49 -2.45
C ILE A 49 -17.52 -8.36 -3.87
N SER A 50 -17.26 -7.12 -4.29
CA SER A 50 -16.62 -6.90 -5.58
C SER A 50 -15.14 -7.34 -5.57
N GLU A 51 -14.66 -7.86 -6.70
CA GLU A 51 -13.24 -8.20 -6.86
C GLU A 51 -12.33 -6.97 -6.62
N ASN A 52 -12.81 -5.77 -6.99
CA ASN A 52 -12.05 -4.53 -6.76
C ASN A 52 -11.85 -4.24 -5.28
N ASP A 53 -12.87 -4.44 -4.43
CA ASP A 53 -12.77 -4.23 -2.99
C ASP A 53 -11.83 -5.26 -2.35
N ILE A 54 -11.89 -6.52 -2.80
CA ILE A 54 -10.94 -7.56 -2.42
C ILE A 54 -9.50 -7.16 -2.78
N LEU A 55 -9.25 -6.72 -4.00
CA LEU A 55 -7.91 -6.37 -4.47
C LEU A 55 -7.34 -5.16 -3.71
N TRP A 56 -8.16 -4.17 -3.37
CA TRP A 56 -7.72 -3.05 -2.54
C TRP A 56 -7.28 -3.48 -1.15
N LYS A 57 -8.05 -4.35 -0.49
CA LYS A 57 -7.68 -4.90 0.83
C LYS A 57 -6.46 -5.81 0.69
N TYR A 58 -6.42 -6.65 -0.33
CA TYR A 58 -5.29 -7.55 -0.58
C TYR A 58 -3.97 -6.78 -0.72
N LYS A 59 -3.98 -5.62 -1.38
CA LYS A 59 -2.80 -4.75 -1.46
C LYS A 59 -2.30 -4.33 -0.06
N TRP A 60 -3.20 -4.02 0.87
CA TRP A 60 -2.82 -3.70 2.26
C TRP A 60 -2.25 -4.92 2.97
N ILE A 61 -2.88 -6.08 2.80
CA ILE A 61 -2.40 -7.35 3.37
C ILE A 61 -1.00 -7.71 2.88
N CYS A 62 -0.69 -7.50 1.60
CA CYS A 62 0.67 -7.67 1.09
C CYS A 62 1.66 -6.76 1.83
N GLY A 63 1.27 -5.50 2.09
CA GLY A 63 2.07 -4.57 2.87
C GLY A 63 2.23 -4.98 4.33
N ALA A 64 1.15 -5.47 4.96
CA ALA A 64 1.16 -5.96 6.34
C ALA A 64 2.05 -7.22 6.49
N ALA A 65 2.01 -8.13 5.53
CA ALA A 65 2.82 -9.35 5.54
C ALA A 65 4.34 -9.08 5.58
N PHE A 66 4.80 -7.93 5.10
CA PHE A 66 6.21 -7.53 5.20
C PHE A 66 6.65 -7.20 6.62
N ASP A 67 5.71 -6.91 7.51
CA ASP A 67 5.97 -6.48 8.89
C ASP A 67 5.79 -7.62 9.91
N VAL A 68 5.38 -8.82 9.46
CA VAL A 68 5.19 -10.00 10.31
C VAL A 68 6.40 -10.93 10.21
N PRO A 69 7.23 -11.05 11.28
CA PRO A 69 8.47 -11.82 11.26
C PRO A 69 8.30 -13.32 10.96
N GLU A 70 7.11 -13.88 11.28
CA GLU A 70 6.77 -15.28 11.08
C GLU A 70 6.43 -15.60 9.63
N VAL A 71 6.15 -14.59 8.80
CA VAL A 71 5.89 -14.76 7.38
C VAL A 71 7.20 -14.90 6.64
N SER A 72 7.45 -16.10 6.11
CA SER A 72 8.67 -16.40 5.36
C SER A 72 8.71 -15.68 4.00
N GLN A 73 9.91 -15.47 3.45
CA GLN A 73 10.06 -14.88 2.12
C GLN A 73 9.28 -15.64 1.05
N SER A 74 9.24 -16.98 1.11
CA SER A 74 8.47 -17.77 0.14
C SER A 74 6.96 -17.56 0.23
N GLN A 75 6.44 -17.25 1.42
CA GLN A 75 5.04 -16.88 1.61
C GLN A 75 4.77 -15.47 1.07
N ILE A 76 5.67 -14.52 1.31
CA ILE A 76 5.61 -13.18 0.72
C ILE A 76 5.58 -13.27 -0.81
N ASP A 77 6.48 -14.04 -1.41
CA ASP A 77 6.56 -14.22 -2.85
C ASP A 77 5.27 -14.83 -3.42
N ALA A 78 4.69 -15.81 -2.72
CA ALA A 78 3.43 -16.45 -3.12
C ALA A 78 2.24 -15.48 -3.03
N ILE A 79 2.13 -14.69 -1.97
CA ILE A 79 1.09 -13.67 -1.78
C ILE A 79 1.18 -12.60 -2.88
N LEU A 80 2.39 -12.12 -3.16
CA LEU A 80 2.62 -11.11 -4.19
C LEU A 80 2.30 -11.62 -5.60
N GLU A 81 2.64 -12.88 -5.91
CA GLU A 81 2.33 -13.46 -7.23
C GLU A 81 0.82 -13.70 -7.39
N ASP A 82 0.11 -14.18 -6.35
CA ASP A 82 -1.36 -14.31 -6.39
C ASP A 82 -2.03 -12.94 -6.56
N PHE A 83 -1.60 -11.93 -5.82
CA PHE A 83 -2.08 -10.55 -5.99
C PHE A 83 -1.89 -10.05 -7.42
N LYS A 84 -0.71 -10.24 -8.00
CA LYS A 84 -0.40 -9.85 -9.38
C LYS A 84 -1.31 -10.55 -10.39
N ILE A 85 -1.46 -11.88 -10.27
CA ILE A 85 -2.31 -12.67 -11.16
C ILE A 85 -3.76 -12.17 -11.12
N ARG A 86 -4.32 -11.94 -9.93
CA ARG A 86 -5.68 -11.44 -9.74
C ARG A 86 -5.83 -10.02 -10.31
N THR A 87 -4.89 -9.13 -10.04
CA THR A 87 -4.88 -7.75 -10.54
C THR A 87 -4.90 -7.71 -12.07
N LEU A 88 -4.00 -8.45 -12.72
CA LEU A 88 -3.93 -8.51 -14.18
C LEU A 88 -5.17 -9.17 -14.81
N ARG A 89 -5.70 -10.24 -14.19
CA ARG A 89 -6.93 -10.92 -14.66
C ARG A 89 -8.13 -9.99 -14.65
N ASN A 90 -8.18 -9.03 -13.74
CA ASN A 90 -9.25 -8.04 -13.65
C ASN A 90 -9.01 -6.78 -14.50
N GLY A 91 -8.00 -6.80 -15.37
CA GLY A 91 -7.74 -5.75 -16.35
C GLY A 91 -7.01 -4.53 -15.82
N TYR A 92 -6.49 -4.59 -14.59
CA TYR A 92 -5.61 -3.57 -14.03
C TYR A 92 -4.17 -3.72 -14.53
N SER A 93 -3.40 -2.64 -14.43
CA SER A 93 -1.96 -2.67 -14.76
C SER A 93 -1.15 -3.39 -13.67
N ALA A 94 0.12 -3.69 -13.97
CA ALA A 94 1.04 -4.22 -12.98
C ALA A 94 1.56 -3.16 -11.98
N ARG A 95 1.06 -1.91 -12.05
CA ARG A 95 1.56 -0.78 -11.25
C ARG A 95 1.46 -1.05 -9.75
N ALA A 96 0.31 -1.54 -9.26
CA ALA A 96 0.11 -1.87 -7.85
C ALA A 96 1.04 -2.99 -7.37
N TYR A 97 1.33 -3.98 -8.19
CA TYR A 97 2.30 -5.03 -7.89
C TYR A 97 3.73 -4.46 -7.77
N TYR A 98 4.16 -3.63 -8.72
CA TYR A 98 5.48 -2.99 -8.63
C TYR A 98 5.59 -2.00 -7.47
N HIS A 99 4.49 -1.34 -7.10
CA HIS A 99 4.41 -0.52 -5.88
C HIS A 99 4.72 -1.33 -4.62
N LEU A 100 4.16 -2.54 -4.49
CA LEU A 100 4.42 -3.42 -3.35
C LEU A 100 5.88 -3.89 -3.31
N LEU A 101 6.46 -4.25 -4.46
CA LEU A 101 7.87 -4.61 -4.53
C LEU A 101 8.78 -3.42 -4.19
N PHE A 102 8.46 -2.22 -4.69
CA PHE A 102 9.16 -1.01 -4.33
C PHE A 102 9.09 -0.75 -2.81
N LEU A 103 7.90 -0.84 -2.22
CA LEU A 103 7.70 -0.71 -0.77
C LEU A 103 8.54 -1.73 0.01
N HIS A 104 8.51 -3.00 -0.38
CA HIS A 104 9.25 -4.08 0.26
C HIS A 104 10.76 -3.81 0.25
N TYR A 105 11.35 -3.58 -0.93
CA TYR A 105 12.78 -3.36 -1.06
C TYR A 105 13.24 -2.04 -0.43
N ASN A 106 12.40 -0.99 -0.44
CA ASN A 106 12.70 0.25 0.27
C ASN A 106 12.77 0.04 1.80
N ARG A 107 11.83 -0.71 2.39
CA ARG A 107 11.85 -1.09 3.81
C ARG A 107 13.08 -1.93 4.17
N MET A 108 13.48 -2.83 3.29
CA MET A 108 14.70 -3.65 3.44
C MET A 108 15.98 -2.86 3.19
N ARG A 109 15.90 -1.58 2.84
CA ARG A 109 17.04 -0.70 2.46
C ARG A 109 17.87 -1.24 1.30
N GLN A 110 17.26 -2.02 0.43
CA GLN A 110 17.84 -2.52 -0.82
C GLN A 110 17.54 -1.50 -1.93
N TYR A 111 18.15 -0.32 -1.83
CA TYR A 111 17.78 0.85 -2.62
C TYR A 111 17.98 0.71 -4.13
N ASP A 112 18.89 -0.13 -4.58
CA ASP A 112 19.07 -0.41 -6.01
C ASP A 112 17.86 -1.19 -6.58
N LEU A 113 17.38 -2.21 -5.86
CA LEU A 113 16.17 -2.94 -6.21
C LEU A 113 14.92 -2.07 -6.05
N ALA A 114 14.85 -1.29 -4.97
CA ALA A 114 13.76 -0.34 -4.77
C ALA A 114 13.66 0.63 -5.97
N LYS A 115 14.80 1.17 -6.44
CA LYS A 115 14.83 2.03 -7.63
C LYS A 115 14.33 1.31 -8.89
N GLU A 116 14.80 0.09 -9.13
CA GLU A 116 14.36 -0.70 -10.28
C GLU A 116 12.83 -0.86 -10.30
N TYR A 117 12.23 -1.21 -9.15
CA TYR A 117 10.79 -1.39 -9.06
C TYR A 117 10.01 -0.06 -9.04
N ALA A 118 10.57 1.02 -8.53
CA ALA A 118 10.00 2.36 -8.70
C ALA A 118 9.94 2.76 -10.19
N ASP A 119 11.00 2.50 -10.96
CA ASP A 119 11.03 2.79 -12.40
C ASP A 119 10.00 1.94 -13.17
N LYS A 120 9.86 0.64 -12.83
CA LYS A 120 8.83 -0.24 -13.39
C LYS A 120 7.42 0.25 -13.04
N MET A 121 7.17 0.58 -11.79
CA MET A 121 5.90 1.14 -11.32
C MET A 121 5.51 2.39 -12.12
N LEU A 122 6.43 3.34 -12.27
CA LEU A 122 6.19 4.59 -12.99
C LEU A 122 6.02 4.41 -14.50
N SER A 123 6.52 3.32 -15.07
CA SER A 123 6.32 2.98 -16.49
C SER A 123 4.93 2.38 -16.79
N GLU A 124 4.25 1.86 -15.78
CA GLU A 124 2.91 1.29 -15.91
C GLU A 124 1.83 2.37 -15.86
N LYS A 125 0.69 2.11 -16.51
CA LYS A 125 -0.47 3.00 -16.46
C LYS A 125 -0.97 3.15 -15.03
N LEU A 126 -1.23 4.40 -14.61
CA LEU A 126 -1.97 4.67 -13.39
C LEU A 126 -3.44 4.27 -13.57
N ASP A 127 -3.97 3.50 -12.66
CA ASP A 127 -5.34 3.02 -12.64
C ASP A 127 -5.95 3.06 -11.24
N ASP A 128 -7.19 2.60 -11.10
CA ASP A 128 -7.98 2.68 -9.86
C ASP A 128 -7.44 1.79 -8.72
N MET A 129 -6.43 0.94 -8.98
CA MET A 129 -5.74 0.19 -7.95
C MET A 129 -4.67 1.01 -7.22
N MET A 130 -4.44 2.26 -7.62
CA MET A 130 -3.43 3.13 -7.04
C MET A 130 -3.99 4.45 -6.54
N CYS A 131 -3.46 4.91 -5.42
CA CYS A 131 -3.62 6.27 -4.94
C CYS A 131 -2.34 7.05 -5.29
N GLU A 132 -2.43 7.98 -6.22
CA GLU A 132 -1.28 8.76 -6.68
C GLU A 132 -0.56 9.49 -5.55
N ALA A 133 -1.31 10.05 -4.60
CA ALA A 133 -0.72 10.74 -3.45
C ALA A 133 0.07 9.78 -2.53
N CYS A 134 -0.44 8.53 -2.33
CA CYS A 134 0.26 7.51 -1.54
C CYS A 134 1.53 7.04 -2.24
N GLU A 135 1.48 6.92 -3.57
CA GLU A 135 2.64 6.57 -4.40
C GLU A 135 3.73 7.65 -4.32
N LEU A 136 3.35 8.92 -4.45
CA LEU A 136 4.28 10.04 -4.27
C LEU A 136 4.89 10.07 -2.86
N ASN A 137 4.09 9.77 -1.82
CA ASN A 137 4.60 9.69 -0.46
C ASN A 137 5.64 8.56 -0.27
N LEU A 138 5.47 7.41 -0.93
CA LEU A 138 6.45 6.33 -0.89
C LEU A 138 7.74 6.69 -1.68
N LEU A 139 7.62 7.33 -2.84
CA LEU A 139 8.76 7.86 -3.58
C LEU A 139 9.53 8.91 -2.75
N LEU A 140 8.80 9.76 -2.02
CA LEU A 140 9.40 10.72 -1.11
C LEU A 140 10.25 10.05 -0.05
N ASP A 141 9.77 8.97 0.57
CA ASP A 141 10.55 8.18 1.54
C ASP A 141 11.87 7.72 0.95
N TYR A 142 11.83 7.10 -0.22
CA TYR A 142 13.02 6.62 -0.92
C TYR A 142 14.05 7.73 -1.17
N TYR A 143 13.63 8.88 -1.70
CA TYR A 143 14.53 9.99 -1.97
C TYR A 143 15.12 10.59 -0.70
N LEU A 144 14.33 10.73 0.36
CA LEU A 144 14.78 11.27 1.64
C LEU A 144 15.76 10.32 2.35
N GLU A 145 15.48 9.02 2.35
CA GLU A 145 16.34 8.01 2.97
C GLU A 145 17.67 7.84 2.22
N THR A 146 17.67 8.07 0.91
CA THR A 146 18.90 8.06 0.09
C THR A 146 19.63 9.40 0.06
N GLY A 147 19.20 10.39 0.85
CA GLY A 147 19.85 11.71 0.98
C GLY A 147 19.60 12.66 -0.20
N ARG A 148 18.63 12.38 -1.06
CA ARG A 148 18.30 13.12 -2.27
C ARG A 148 17.18 14.15 -2.01
N PHE A 149 17.42 15.04 -1.05
CA PHE A 149 16.40 15.99 -0.60
C PHE A 149 15.80 16.86 -1.71
N ASP A 150 16.61 17.39 -2.61
CA ASP A 150 16.11 18.30 -3.66
C ASP A 150 15.18 17.58 -4.65
N GLU A 151 15.48 16.32 -4.97
CA GLU A 151 14.60 15.49 -5.80
C GLU A 151 13.32 15.12 -5.04
N ALA A 152 13.43 14.79 -3.76
CA ALA A 152 12.28 14.55 -2.89
C ALA A 152 11.33 15.76 -2.89
N TYR A 153 11.87 16.96 -2.67
CA TYR A 153 11.10 18.20 -2.65
C TYR A 153 10.44 18.50 -4.02
N GLN A 154 11.14 18.28 -5.12
CA GLN A 154 10.57 18.45 -6.46
C GLN A 154 9.43 17.45 -6.71
N ARG A 155 9.62 16.17 -6.34
CA ARG A 155 8.58 15.13 -6.49
C ARG A 155 7.36 15.38 -5.62
N ALA A 156 7.52 16.05 -4.49
CA ALA A 156 6.41 16.38 -3.59
C ALA A 156 5.57 17.58 -4.04
N GLN A 157 5.97 18.32 -5.08
CA GLN A 157 5.25 19.52 -5.53
C GLN A 157 3.76 19.29 -5.82
N PRO A 158 3.31 18.18 -6.43
CA PRO A 158 1.89 17.91 -6.62
C PRO A 158 1.12 17.79 -5.29
N LEU A 159 1.73 17.24 -4.24
CA LEU A 159 1.14 17.18 -2.89
C LEU A 159 1.13 18.55 -2.22
N ILE A 160 2.23 19.30 -2.31
CA ILE A 160 2.38 20.64 -1.72
C ILE A 160 1.37 21.61 -2.34
N ASN A 161 1.20 21.56 -3.65
CA ASN A 161 0.29 22.42 -4.41
C ASN A 161 -1.16 21.90 -4.45
N LYS A 162 -1.48 20.83 -3.71
CA LYS A 162 -2.81 20.19 -3.63
C LYS A 162 -3.38 19.77 -4.99
N GLN A 163 -2.52 19.44 -5.95
CA GLN A 163 -2.90 18.91 -7.25
C GLN A 163 -3.37 17.45 -7.12
N VAL A 164 -2.72 16.69 -6.23
CA VAL A 164 -3.17 15.37 -5.77
C VAL A 164 -3.33 15.40 -4.26
N THR A 165 -4.37 14.76 -3.76
CA THR A 165 -4.71 14.78 -2.33
C THR A 165 -5.12 13.41 -1.83
N CYS A 166 -4.61 13.05 -0.67
CA CYS A 166 -5.05 11.95 0.16
C CYS A 166 -4.73 12.35 1.60
N TYR A 167 -5.71 12.29 2.48
CA TYR A 167 -5.57 12.80 3.85
C TYR A 167 -4.29 12.30 4.53
N GLU A 168 -4.05 10.99 4.52
CA GLU A 168 -2.89 10.38 5.17
C GLU A 168 -1.57 10.71 4.47
N ALA A 169 -1.53 10.59 3.13
CA ALA A 169 -0.31 10.80 2.36
C ALA A 169 0.18 12.23 2.46
N ASN A 170 -0.72 13.22 2.37
CA ASN A 170 -0.35 14.63 2.49
C ASN A 170 0.23 14.95 3.86
N LEU A 171 -0.42 14.49 4.94
CA LEU A 171 0.08 14.73 6.30
C LEU A 171 1.47 14.12 6.51
N ARG A 172 1.65 12.86 6.12
CA ARG A 172 2.94 12.16 6.24
C ARG A 172 4.03 12.84 5.41
N ALA A 173 3.71 13.25 4.17
CA ALA A 173 4.65 13.93 3.29
C ALA A 173 5.13 15.27 3.88
N PHE A 174 4.23 16.09 4.41
CA PHE A 174 4.60 17.38 5.01
C PHE A 174 5.49 17.22 6.24
N LEU A 175 5.14 16.29 7.14
CA LEU A 175 5.96 16.01 8.32
C LEU A 175 7.38 15.55 7.95
N LYS A 176 7.51 14.68 6.96
CA LYS A 176 8.81 14.20 6.47
C LYS A 176 9.61 15.33 5.82
N LEU A 177 8.98 16.10 4.94
CA LEU A 177 9.65 17.22 4.28
C LEU A 177 10.17 18.24 5.30
N ALA A 178 9.36 18.62 6.28
CA ALA A 178 9.77 19.54 7.33
C ALA A 178 10.99 19.01 8.12
N TYR A 179 10.93 17.74 8.54
CA TYR A 179 12.02 17.11 9.27
C TYR A 179 13.34 17.04 8.47
N TYR A 180 13.27 16.61 7.21
CA TYR A 180 14.47 16.49 6.38
C TYR A 180 14.97 17.83 5.83
N ALA A 181 14.09 18.82 5.65
CA ALA A 181 14.50 20.20 5.33
C ALA A 181 15.38 20.79 6.42
N GLN A 182 14.98 20.58 7.68
CA GLN A 182 15.80 21.01 8.81
C GLN A 182 17.17 20.30 8.83
N LYS A 183 17.20 18.99 8.58
CA LYS A 183 18.45 18.21 8.49
C LYS A 183 19.34 18.64 7.33
N ALA A 184 18.75 19.03 6.19
CA ALA A 184 19.46 19.49 5.00
C ALA A 184 19.93 20.96 5.10
N GLY A 185 19.68 21.64 6.23
CA GLY A 185 20.03 23.05 6.42
C GLY A 185 19.18 24.01 5.60
N LYS A 186 17.94 23.62 5.26
CA LYS A 186 16.96 24.39 4.47
C LYS A 186 15.69 24.66 5.29
N PRO A 187 15.79 25.28 6.48
CA PRO A 187 14.66 25.47 7.39
C PRO A 187 13.54 26.35 6.80
N GLU A 188 13.83 27.15 5.78
CA GLU A 188 12.86 27.99 5.08
C GLU A 188 11.84 27.19 4.25
N ILE A 189 12.10 25.88 4.04
CA ILE A 189 11.18 24.95 3.35
C ILE A 189 10.30 24.16 4.35
N ALA A 190 10.69 24.13 5.63
CA ALA A 190 10.08 23.30 6.67
C ALA A 190 8.68 23.80 7.11
#